data_64bdcb2168c5a617ff01eed6844290bf
#
_entry.id   64bdcb2168c5a617ff01eed6844290bf
#
_cell.length_a   1.000
_cell.length_b   1.000
_cell.length_c   1.000
_cell.angle_alpha   90.00
_cell.angle_beta   90.00
_cell.angle_gamma   90.00
#
_symmetry.space_group_name_H-M   'P 1'
#
loop_
_entity.id
_entity.type
_entity.pdbx_description
1 polymer ?
#
loop_
_entity_poly.entity_id
_entity_poly.type
_entity_poly.pdbx_seq_one_letter_code
_entity_poly.pdbx_strand_id
1 'polypeptide(L)'
;PLEDDDEDEDEDQAMMDAANEDMSQLSDKEKAKLQKAQDKQREKDKEEYKKRQKASAKTGENLGNSWKLECDVIYADALLVRSIVQLTLNSYMRGGINLRKTWGCYYALMAEVEKDKNDEIPSCVKNNIKYGCGVFYTYLALVPAGLMKLLSAIGFISDKELGEQYLTDVLNSDTIRTPFAALVLCTYYLFLPTGLGNVNTTLSKAKIVLDKMNEKYPNNSYFWGYLNFYHRKRGETQEAVAAIEKASANALAANAVPTLLRYLL
;
A
#
# COMPACT_ATOMS: atom_id res chain seq x y z
N PRO A 1 -14.67 9.60 -26.05
CA PRO A 1 -15.61 8.55 -25.80
C PRO A 1 -15.24 7.91 -24.47
N LEU A 2 -15.90 8.35 -23.42
CA LEU A 2 -15.82 7.93 -22.03
C LEU A 2 -17.26 7.63 -21.57
N GLU A 3 -18.00 6.83 -22.35
CA GLU A 3 -19.43 6.61 -22.15
C GLU A 3 -19.78 5.25 -21.50
N ASP A 4 -18.78 4.42 -21.16
CA ASP A 4 -19.03 3.09 -20.55
C ASP A 4 -18.85 3.05 -19.01
N ASP A 5 -18.67 4.20 -18.34
CA ASP A 5 -18.42 4.24 -16.90
C ASP A 5 -19.73 4.24 -16.03
N ASP A 6 -20.88 4.56 -16.60
CA ASP A 6 -22.12 4.79 -15.84
C ASP A 6 -22.87 3.49 -15.47
N GLU A 7 -22.83 2.44 -16.30
CA GLU A 7 -23.49 1.16 -16.00
C GLU A 7 -22.73 0.33 -14.92
N ASP A 8 -21.41 0.49 -14.83
CA ASP A 8 -20.59 -0.14 -13.78
C ASP A 8 -20.81 0.55 -12.41
N GLU A 9 -21.21 1.83 -12.36
CA GLU A 9 -21.48 2.57 -11.12
C GLU A 9 -22.73 2.07 -10.40
N ASP A 10 -23.78 1.68 -11.09
CA ASP A 10 -25.03 1.18 -10.51
C ASP A 10 -24.89 -0.24 -9.93
N GLU A 11 -24.14 -1.14 -10.59
CA GLU A 11 -23.85 -2.48 -10.05
C GLU A 11 -22.91 -2.40 -8.83
N ASP A 12 -21.93 -1.51 -8.82
CA ASP A 12 -21.02 -1.32 -7.70
C ASP A 12 -21.74 -0.64 -6.51
N GLN A 13 -22.73 0.25 -6.76
CA GLN A 13 -23.57 0.84 -5.71
C GLN A 13 -24.43 -0.22 -5.03
N ALA A 14 -25.09 -1.08 -5.78
CA ALA A 14 -25.90 -2.16 -5.24
C ALA A 14 -25.06 -3.16 -4.42
N MET A 15 -23.78 -3.38 -4.82
CA MET A 15 -22.86 -4.22 -4.07
C MET A 15 -22.42 -3.56 -2.75
N MET A 16 -22.22 -2.24 -2.73
CA MET A 16 -21.86 -1.52 -1.50
C MET A 16 -23.05 -1.40 -0.55
N ASP A 17 -24.26 -1.24 -1.04
CA ASP A 17 -25.46 -1.19 -0.23
C ASP A 17 -25.77 -2.57 0.40
N ALA A 18 -25.59 -3.66 -0.35
CA ALA A 18 -25.65 -5.02 0.19
C ALA A 18 -24.53 -5.32 1.21
N ALA A 19 -23.45 -4.63 1.09
CA ALA A 19 -22.27 -4.76 1.94
C ALA A 19 -22.40 -4.00 3.26
N ASN A 20 -23.26 -3.02 3.39
CA ASN A 20 -23.59 -2.33 4.64
C ASN A 20 -24.56 -3.14 5.52
N GLU A 21 -25.19 -4.17 5.00
CA GLU A 21 -25.93 -5.14 5.80
C GLU A 21 -24.98 -6.11 6.50
N ASP A 22 -25.22 -6.39 7.76
CA ASP A 22 -24.37 -7.26 8.59
C ASP A 22 -24.23 -8.65 7.94
N MET A 23 -23.04 -8.96 7.42
CA MET A 23 -22.71 -10.22 6.72
C MET A 23 -23.02 -11.48 7.56
N SER A 24 -23.18 -11.33 8.88
CA SER A 24 -23.57 -12.43 9.76
C SER A 24 -25.02 -12.87 9.55
N GLN A 25 -25.87 -12.01 8.97
CA GLN A 25 -27.30 -12.25 8.71
C GLN A 25 -27.59 -12.74 7.28
N LEU A 26 -26.59 -12.77 6.40
CA LEU A 26 -26.77 -13.21 5.02
C LEU A 26 -27.12 -14.71 4.94
N SER A 27 -28.19 -15.01 4.24
CA SER A 27 -28.59 -16.38 3.92
C SER A 27 -27.56 -17.07 3.00
N ASP A 28 -27.54 -18.40 2.98
CA ASP A 28 -26.64 -19.17 2.10
C ASP A 28 -26.82 -18.85 0.61
N LYS A 29 -28.04 -18.42 0.21
CA LYS A 29 -28.32 -17.95 -1.16
C LYS A 29 -27.64 -16.62 -1.48
N GLU A 30 -27.57 -15.72 -0.52
CA GLU A 30 -26.93 -14.41 -0.67
C GLU A 30 -25.41 -14.55 -0.69
N LYS A 31 -24.85 -15.41 0.16
CA LYS A 31 -23.43 -15.78 0.12
C LYS A 31 -23.03 -16.37 -1.24
N ALA A 32 -23.87 -17.25 -1.81
CA ALA A 32 -23.64 -17.83 -3.12
C ALA A 32 -23.74 -16.79 -4.27
N LYS A 33 -24.65 -15.80 -4.17
CA LYS A 33 -24.71 -14.68 -5.11
C LYS A 33 -23.47 -13.80 -5.03
N LEU A 34 -23.02 -13.49 -3.81
CA LEU A 34 -21.83 -12.69 -3.56
C LEU A 34 -20.58 -13.38 -4.12
N GLN A 35 -20.44 -14.69 -3.90
CA GLN A 35 -19.33 -15.47 -4.45
C GLN A 35 -19.32 -15.45 -5.99
N LYS A 36 -20.50 -15.60 -6.62
CA LYS A 36 -20.61 -15.50 -8.08
C LYS A 36 -20.27 -14.10 -8.62
N ALA A 37 -20.66 -13.06 -7.90
CA ALA A 37 -20.30 -11.68 -8.25
C ALA A 37 -18.78 -11.46 -8.15
N GLN A 38 -18.13 -11.98 -7.11
CA GLN A 38 -16.67 -11.94 -6.96
C GLN A 38 -15.95 -12.66 -8.10
N ASP A 39 -16.41 -13.85 -8.47
CA ASP A 39 -15.78 -14.63 -9.53
C ASP A 39 -15.96 -13.95 -10.89
N LYS A 40 -17.14 -13.40 -11.17
CA LYS A 40 -17.42 -12.61 -12.38
C LYS A 40 -16.53 -11.37 -12.46
N GLN A 41 -16.30 -10.72 -11.32
CA GLN A 41 -15.47 -9.54 -11.27
C GLN A 41 -13.97 -9.85 -11.40
N ARG A 42 -13.49 -10.94 -10.79
CA ARG A 42 -12.11 -11.43 -11.01
C ARG A 42 -11.85 -11.72 -12.49
N GLU A 43 -12.84 -12.24 -13.20
CA GLU A 43 -12.73 -12.48 -14.64
C GLU A 43 -12.71 -11.17 -15.44
N LYS A 44 -13.56 -10.18 -15.10
CA LYS A 44 -13.53 -8.84 -15.69
C LYS A 44 -12.15 -8.16 -15.50
N ASP A 45 -11.61 -8.20 -14.27
CA ASP A 45 -10.30 -7.62 -13.96
C ASP A 45 -9.16 -8.30 -14.77
N LYS A 46 -9.23 -9.62 -14.92
CA LYS A 46 -8.28 -10.37 -15.77
C LYS A 46 -8.42 -9.99 -17.25
N GLU A 47 -9.65 -9.79 -17.75
CA GLU A 47 -9.88 -9.38 -19.12
C GLU A 47 -9.43 -7.94 -19.37
N GLU A 48 -9.69 -7.02 -18.46
CA GLU A 48 -9.21 -5.64 -18.53
C GLU A 48 -7.69 -5.59 -18.55
N TYR A 49 -7.03 -6.33 -17.67
CA TYR A 49 -5.58 -6.47 -17.66
C TYR A 49 -5.04 -7.01 -18.99
N LYS A 50 -5.68 -8.07 -19.54
CA LYS A 50 -5.31 -8.60 -20.88
C LYS A 50 -5.55 -7.60 -22.01
N LYS A 51 -6.64 -6.83 -21.97
CA LYS A 51 -6.90 -5.76 -22.94
C LYS A 51 -5.84 -4.67 -22.89
N ARG A 52 -5.43 -4.25 -21.67
CA ARG A 52 -4.33 -3.29 -21.48
C ARG A 52 -3.01 -3.83 -22.01
N GLN A 53 -2.67 -5.07 -21.72
CA GLN A 53 -1.46 -5.71 -22.27
C GLN A 53 -1.47 -5.73 -23.80
N LYS A 54 -2.61 -6.08 -24.42
CA LYS A 54 -2.76 -6.07 -25.89
C LYS A 54 -2.66 -4.65 -26.47
N ALA A 55 -3.21 -3.65 -25.83
CA ALA A 55 -3.11 -2.26 -26.24
C ALA A 55 -1.66 -1.75 -26.17
N SER A 56 -0.97 -2.03 -25.07
CA SER A 56 0.45 -1.73 -24.88
C SER A 56 1.35 -2.43 -25.90
N ALA A 57 1.03 -3.68 -26.27
CA ALA A 57 1.78 -4.43 -27.29
C ALA A 57 1.62 -3.84 -28.72
N LYS A 58 0.55 -3.09 -28.98
CA LYS A 58 0.33 -2.44 -30.29
C LYS A 58 1.08 -1.12 -30.44
N THR A 59 1.47 -0.47 -29.35
CA THR A 59 2.12 0.84 -29.34
C THR A 59 3.64 0.75 -29.11
N GLY A 60 4.19 -0.42 -28.77
CA GLY A 60 5.57 -0.57 -28.33
C GLY A 60 6.49 -1.20 -29.36
N GLU A 61 7.55 -0.52 -29.71
CA GLU A 61 8.81 -1.13 -30.10
C GLU A 61 9.20 -2.22 -29.09
N ASN A 62 10.06 -3.13 -29.47
CA ASN A 62 10.53 -4.32 -28.76
C ASN A 62 11.27 -4.02 -27.43
N LEU A 63 10.65 -3.22 -26.57
CA LEU A 63 11.03 -3.02 -25.17
C LEU A 63 10.55 -4.26 -24.42
N GLY A 64 11.46 -5.02 -23.82
CA GLY A 64 11.21 -6.34 -23.22
C GLY A 64 10.03 -6.34 -22.21
N ASN A 65 9.60 -7.52 -21.78
CA ASN A 65 8.48 -7.69 -20.82
C ASN A 65 8.61 -6.85 -19.55
N SER A 66 9.83 -6.53 -19.13
CA SER A 66 10.14 -5.68 -17.97
C SER A 66 9.52 -4.28 -18.06
N TRP A 67 9.63 -3.63 -19.22
CA TRP A 67 9.07 -2.29 -19.43
C TRP A 67 7.54 -2.24 -19.23
N LYS A 68 6.84 -3.28 -19.68
CA LYS A 68 5.38 -3.36 -19.49
C LYS A 68 5.02 -3.46 -18.03
N LEU A 69 5.76 -4.28 -17.28
CA LEU A 69 5.55 -4.43 -15.84
C LEU A 69 5.83 -3.12 -15.10
N GLU A 70 6.87 -2.37 -15.49
CA GLU A 70 7.15 -1.06 -14.92
C GLU A 70 6.01 -0.06 -15.17
N CYS A 71 5.50 0.01 -16.39
CA CYS A 71 4.34 0.84 -16.72
C CYS A 71 3.10 0.45 -15.91
N ASP A 72 2.87 -0.84 -15.74
CA ASP A 72 1.72 -1.34 -14.98
C ASP A 72 1.87 -1.07 -13.47
N VAL A 73 3.09 -1.12 -12.92
CA VAL A 73 3.37 -0.67 -11.53
C VAL A 73 3.09 0.82 -11.37
N ILE A 74 3.60 1.66 -12.28
CA ILE A 74 3.37 3.11 -12.22
C ILE A 74 1.86 3.43 -12.32
N TYR A 75 1.14 2.70 -13.15
CA TYR A 75 -0.31 2.86 -13.25
C TYR A 75 -1.00 2.45 -11.94
N ALA A 76 -0.63 1.33 -11.32
CA ALA A 76 -1.18 0.90 -10.04
C ALA A 76 -0.86 1.91 -8.93
N ASP A 77 0.37 2.44 -8.87
CA ASP A 77 0.77 3.50 -7.93
C ASP A 77 -0.08 4.77 -8.13
N ALA A 78 -0.29 5.20 -9.37
CA ALA A 78 -1.11 6.37 -9.69
C ALA A 78 -2.59 6.18 -9.28
N LEU A 79 -3.15 4.99 -9.52
CA LEU A 79 -4.49 4.64 -9.06
C LEU A 79 -4.58 4.64 -7.53
N LEU A 80 -3.57 4.13 -6.83
CA LEU A 80 -3.52 4.13 -5.36
C LEU A 80 -3.57 5.57 -4.82
N VAL A 81 -2.71 6.45 -5.34
CA VAL A 81 -2.68 7.86 -4.94
C VAL A 81 -4.03 8.53 -5.24
N ARG A 82 -4.60 8.30 -6.43
CA ARG A 82 -5.91 8.81 -6.80
C ARG A 82 -6.99 8.35 -5.83
N SER A 83 -6.97 7.07 -5.44
CA SER A 83 -7.93 6.50 -4.49
C SER A 83 -7.84 7.18 -3.14
N ILE A 84 -6.62 7.35 -2.62
CA ILE A 84 -6.38 8.01 -1.32
C ILE A 84 -6.89 9.46 -1.37
N VAL A 85 -6.57 10.22 -2.41
CA VAL A 85 -7.05 11.61 -2.58
C VAL A 85 -8.57 11.66 -2.63
N GLN A 86 -9.22 10.75 -3.35
CA GLN A 86 -10.68 10.70 -3.42
C GLN A 86 -11.32 10.37 -2.06
N LEU A 87 -10.73 9.44 -1.30
CA LEU A 87 -11.20 9.11 0.05
C LEU A 87 -11.04 10.30 1.01
N THR A 88 -9.93 11.03 0.94
CA THR A 88 -9.70 12.23 1.77
C THR A 88 -10.62 13.39 1.40
N LEU A 89 -11.07 13.46 0.15
CA LEU A 89 -12.07 14.43 -0.33
C LEU A 89 -13.52 13.96 -0.14
N ASN A 90 -13.76 12.95 0.69
CA ASN A 90 -15.07 12.34 0.97
C ASN A 90 -15.78 11.74 -0.26
N SER A 91 -15.06 11.48 -1.33
CA SER A 91 -15.57 10.80 -2.53
C SER A 91 -15.40 9.28 -2.36
N TYR A 92 -16.10 8.73 -1.36
CA TYR A 92 -15.87 7.35 -0.88
C TYR A 92 -16.12 6.29 -1.95
N MET A 93 -17.18 6.46 -2.75
CA MET A 93 -17.52 5.54 -3.84
C MET A 93 -16.39 5.44 -4.86
N ARG A 94 -16.02 6.57 -5.47
CA ARG A 94 -14.95 6.61 -6.48
C ARG A 94 -13.61 6.17 -5.90
N GLY A 95 -13.32 6.56 -4.67
CA GLY A 95 -12.12 6.12 -3.95
C GLY A 95 -12.09 4.62 -3.76
N GLY A 96 -13.21 4.00 -3.36
CA GLY A 96 -13.35 2.56 -3.16
C GLY A 96 -13.19 1.77 -4.46
N ILE A 97 -13.87 2.18 -5.54
CA ILE A 97 -13.75 1.57 -6.87
C ILE A 97 -12.31 1.61 -7.37
N ASN A 98 -11.66 2.78 -7.30
CA ASN A 98 -10.26 2.90 -7.73
C ASN A 98 -9.31 2.10 -6.83
N LEU A 99 -9.55 2.04 -5.52
CA LEU A 99 -8.76 1.21 -4.60
C LEU A 99 -8.86 -0.27 -4.98
N ARG A 100 -10.05 -0.71 -5.37
CA ARG A 100 -10.26 -2.06 -5.85
C ARG A 100 -9.54 -2.34 -7.18
N LYS A 101 -9.64 -1.41 -8.15
CA LYS A 101 -8.88 -1.49 -9.42
C LYS A 101 -7.37 -1.57 -9.14
N THR A 102 -6.87 -0.76 -8.21
CA THR A 102 -5.47 -0.78 -7.75
C THR A 102 -5.07 -2.16 -7.23
N TRP A 103 -5.91 -2.76 -6.37
CA TRP A 103 -5.66 -4.10 -5.86
C TRP A 103 -5.57 -5.13 -6.97
N GLY A 104 -6.52 -5.12 -7.93
CA GLY A 104 -6.50 -6.01 -9.09
C GLY A 104 -5.21 -5.90 -9.91
N CYS A 105 -4.69 -4.68 -10.08
CA CYS A 105 -3.41 -4.44 -10.75
C CYS A 105 -2.23 -5.06 -9.97
N TYR A 106 -2.10 -4.78 -8.68
CA TYR A 106 -1.01 -5.35 -7.87
C TYR A 106 -1.08 -6.86 -7.77
N TYR A 107 -2.26 -7.42 -7.61
CA TYR A 107 -2.46 -8.87 -7.57
C TYR A 107 -2.01 -9.54 -8.89
N ALA A 108 -2.37 -8.95 -10.03
CA ALA A 108 -1.95 -9.44 -11.34
C ALA A 108 -0.43 -9.34 -11.53
N LEU A 109 0.17 -8.23 -11.12
CA LEU A 109 1.61 -8.01 -11.17
C LEU A 109 2.38 -9.01 -10.30
N MET A 110 1.89 -9.29 -9.09
CA MET A 110 2.52 -10.27 -8.20
C MET A 110 2.44 -11.68 -8.80
N ALA A 111 1.32 -12.04 -9.44
CA ALA A 111 1.20 -13.32 -10.12
C ALA A 111 2.21 -13.49 -11.28
N GLU A 112 2.63 -12.40 -11.94
CA GLU A 112 3.71 -12.46 -12.93
C GLU A 112 5.07 -12.66 -12.27
N VAL A 113 5.33 -12.03 -11.12
CA VAL A 113 6.56 -12.26 -10.34
C VAL A 113 6.66 -13.71 -9.86
N GLU A 114 5.55 -14.30 -9.40
CA GLU A 114 5.50 -15.69 -8.93
C GLU A 114 5.72 -16.71 -10.06
N LYS A 115 5.36 -16.36 -11.30
CA LYS A 115 5.61 -17.19 -12.49
C LYS A 115 7.04 -17.13 -13.01
N ASP A 116 7.78 -16.10 -12.60
CA ASP A 116 9.15 -15.84 -13.08
C ASP A 116 10.18 -16.80 -12.45
N LYS A 117 10.16 -18.04 -12.92
CA LYS A 117 11.07 -19.09 -12.45
C LYS A 117 12.52 -18.92 -12.95
N ASN A 118 12.69 -18.19 -14.04
CA ASN A 118 13.98 -18.00 -14.70
C ASN A 118 14.69 -16.71 -14.29
N ASP A 119 14.10 -15.94 -13.35
CA ASP A 119 14.62 -14.65 -12.90
C ASP A 119 14.82 -13.63 -14.04
N GLU A 120 13.88 -13.64 -15.00
CA GLU A 120 13.90 -12.75 -16.17
C GLU A 120 13.42 -11.32 -15.83
N ILE A 121 12.61 -11.17 -14.77
CA ILE A 121 12.14 -9.87 -14.31
C ILE A 121 13.24 -9.22 -13.47
N PRO A 122 13.71 -8.01 -13.82
CA PRO A 122 14.72 -7.31 -13.03
C PRO A 122 14.33 -7.14 -11.57
N SER A 123 15.30 -7.26 -10.69
CA SER A 123 15.07 -7.18 -9.23
C SER A 123 14.46 -5.84 -8.79
N CYS A 124 14.80 -4.74 -9.47
CA CYS A 124 14.19 -3.43 -9.22
C CYS A 124 12.68 -3.43 -9.51
N VAL A 125 12.23 -4.10 -10.59
CA VAL A 125 10.81 -4.22 -10.93
C VAL A 125 10.09 -5.10 -9.92
N LYS A 126 10.66 -6.26 -9.57
CA LYS A 126 10.12 -7.13 -8.51
C LYS A 126 9.94 -6.38 -7.19
N ASN A 127 10.93 -5.58 -6.81
CA ASN A 127 10.87 -4.79 -5.58
C ASN A 127 9.84 -3.66 -5.63
N ASN A 128 9.63 -3.03 -6.79
CA ASN A 128 8.56 -2.06 -6.97
C ASN A 128 7.18 -2.71 -6.80
N ILE A 129 6.97 -3.90 -7.35
CA ILE A 129 5.74 -4.67 -7.19
C ILE A 129 5.54 -5.10 -5.73
N LYS A 130 6.58 -5.66 -5.09
CA LYS A 130 6.55 -6.04 -3.67
C LYS A 130 6.24 -4.85 -2.77
N TYR A 131 6.78 -3.67 -3.08
CA TYR A 131 6.48 -2.45 -2.33
C TYR A 131 4.98 -2.13 -2.36
N GLY A 132 4.37 -2.07 -3.54
CA GLY A 132 2.95 -1.78 -3.70
C GLY A 132 2.05 -2.80 -2.99
N CYS A 133 2.31 -4.09 -3.20
CA CYS A 133 1.59 -5.17 -2.51
C CYS A 133 1.79 -5.10 -0.99
N GLY A 134 3.01 -4.86 -0.52
CA GLY A 134 3.34 -4.74 0.89
C GLY A 134 2.62 -3.59 1.58
N VAL A 135 2.57 -2.42 0.94
CA VAL A 135 1.78 -1.27 1.40
C VAL A 135 0.31 -1.66 1.50
N PHE A 136 -0.24 -2.26 0.46
CA PHE A 136 -1.64 -2.65 0.41
C PHE A 136 -2.00 -3.63 1.54
N TYR A 137 -1.29 -4.74 1.68
CA TYR A 137 -1.52 -5.73 2.72
C TYR A 137 -1.41 -5.13 4.13
N THR A 138 -0.38 -4.29 4.36
CA THR A 138 -0.15 -3.66 5.66
C THR A 138 -1.29 -2.72 6.05
N TYR A 139 -1.76 -1.89 5.12
CA TYR A 139 -2.85 -0.95 5.42
C TYR A 139 -4.21 -1.63 5.48
N LEU A 140 -4.49 -2.64 4.65
CA LEU A 140 -5.72 -3.43 4.77
C LEU A 140 -5.81 -4.17 6.10
N ALA A 141 -4.68 -4.59 6.67
CA ALA A 141 -4.66 -5.23 7.99
C ALA A 141 -5.10 -4.31 9.14
N LEU A 142 -5.19 -3.00 8.91
CA LEU A 142 -5.66 -2.01 9.89
C LEU A 142 -7.17 -1.76 9.82
N VAL A 143 -7.81 -2.25 8.78
CA VAL A 143 -9.25 -2.10 8.59
C VAL A 143 -9.97 -2.93 9.67
N PRO A 144 -10.95 -2.35 10.38
CA PRO A 144 -11.72 -3.07 11.40
C PRO A 144 -12.35 -4.36 10.85
N ALA A 145 -12.41 -5.39 11.68
CA ALA A 145 -12.85 -6.73 11.26
C ALA A 145 -14.25 -6.76 10.60
N GLY A 146 -15.19 -5.90 11.03
CA GLY A 146 -16.50 -5.76 10.41
C GLY A 146 -16.41 -5.26 8.97
N LEU A 147 -15.62 -4.21 8.74
CA LEU A 147 -15.39 -3.65 7.41
C LEU A 147 -14.49 -4.58 6.55
N MET A 148 -13.56 -5.32 7.17
CA MET A 148 -12.77 -6.32 6.45
C MET A 148 -13.60 -7.46 5.88
N LYS A 149 -14.66 -7.90 6.57
CA LYS A 149 -15.59 -8.90 6.01
C LYS A 149 -16.22 -8.39 4.72
N LEU A 150 -16.58 -7.11 4.71
CA LEU A 150 -17.11 -6.41 3.57
C LEU A 150 -16.12 -6.34 2.41
N LEU A 151 -14.92 -5.88 2.68
CA LEU A 151 -13.84 -5.79 1.70
C LEU A 151 -13.45 -7.18 1.16
N SER A 152 -13.45 -8.21 2.01
CA SER A 152 -13.22 -9.59 1.58
C SER A 152 -14.28 -10.07 0.59
N ALA A 153 -15.53 -9.63 0.77
CA ALA A 153 -16.61 -9.97 -0.14
C ALA A 153 -16.38 -9.45 -1.57
N ILE A 154 -15.72 -8.31 -1.70
CA ILE A 154 -15.33 -7.74 -3.00
C ILE A 154 -13.91 -8.11 -3.45
N GLY A 155 -13.30 -9.11 -2.81
CA GLY A 155 -12.05 -9.72 -3.26
C GLY A 155 -10.77 -9.18 -2.66
N PHE A 156 -10.84 -8.30 -1.64
CA PHE A 156 -9.66 -7.90 -0.90
C PHE A 156 -9.18 -9.02 0.02
N ILE A 157 -7.88 -9.26 0.02
CA ILE A 157 -7.23 -10.21 0.91
C ILE A 157 -6.27 -9.39 1.79
N SER A 158 -6.41 -9.54 3.11
CA SER A 158 -5.48 -8.95 4.06
C SER A 158 -4.56 -10.05 4.59
N ASP A 159 -3.26 -9.83 4.43
CA ASP A 159 -2.22 -10.67 5.01
C ASP A 159 -1.12 -9.76 5.59
N LYS A 160 -1.25 -9.50 6.89
CA LYS A 160 -0.35 -8.61 7.62
C LYS A 160 1.10 -9.08 7.56
N GLU A 161 1.32 -10.38 7.75
CA GLU A 161 2.66 -10.96 7.84
C GLU A 161 3.34 -10.91 6.49
N LEU A 162 2.61 -11.23 5.43
CA LEU A 162 3.08 -11.13 4.06
C LEU A 162 3.37 -9.68 3.67
N GLY A 163 2.52 -8.73 4.08
CA GLY A 163 2.75 -7.30 3.86
C GLY A 163 4.03 -6.80 4.53
N GLU A 164 4.25 -7.16 5.80
CA GLU A 164 5.47 -6.83 6.54
C GLU A 164 6.70 -7.47 5.90
N GLN A 165 6.59 -8.72 5.44
CA GLN A 165 7.66 -9.42 4.75
C GLN A 165 8.05 -8.74 3.44
N TYR A 166 7.09 -8.39 2.58
CA TYR A 166 7.36 -7.71 1.32
C TYR A 166 8.04 -6.35 1.54
N LEU A 167 7.57 -5.57 2.50
CA LEU A 167 8.21 -4.29 2.84
C LEU A 167 9.62 -4.47 3.41
N THR A 168 9.86 -5.53 4.19
CA THR A 168 11.18 -5.88 4.71
C THR A 168 12.13 -6.32 3.58
N ASP A 169 11.65 -7.10 2.62
CA ASP A 169 12.42 -7.47 1.44
C ASP A 169 12.88 -6.22 0.68
N VAL A 170 11.96 -5.26 0.46
CA VAL A 170 12.26 -3.99 -0.20
C VAL A 170 13.22 -3.12 0.62
N LEU A 171 13.05 -3.09 1.96
CA LEU A 171 13.98 -2.41 2.87
C LEU A 171 15.42 -2.92 2.75
N ASN A 172 15.58 -4.20 2.41
CA ASN A 172 16.88 -4.86 2.28
C ASN A 172 17.44 -4.84 0.84
N SER A 173 16.69 -4.35 -0.13
CA SER A 173 17.02 -4.46 -1.56
C SER A 173 17.83 -3.32 -2.14
N ASP A 174 18.11 -2.26 -1.41
CA ASP A 174 18.85 -1.08 -1.87
C ASP A 174 18.32 -0.45 -3.18
N THR A 175 17.01 -0.29 -3.28
CA THR A 175 16.32 0.34 -4.41
C THR A 175 15.82 1.73 -4.06
N ILE A 176 15.30 2.46 -5.06
CA ILE A 176 14.64 3.77 -4.83
C ILE A 176 13.45 3.66 -3.87
N ARG A 177 12.83 2.48 -3.74
CA ARG A 177 11.70 2.24 -2.82
C ARG A 177 12.13 1.93 -1.39
N THR A 178 13.41 1.64 -1.14
CA THR A 178 13.93 1.33 0.21
C THR A 178 13.56 2.37 1.27
N PRO A 179 13.79 3.68 1.08
CA PRO A 179 13.42 4.67 2.08
C PRO A 179 11.91 4.79 2.28
N PHE A 180 11.12 4.58 1.23
CA PHE A 180 9.65 4.60 1.33
C PHE A 180 9.12 3.38 2.10
N ALA A 181 9.68 2.19 1.86
CA ALA A 181 9.34 0.98 2.64
C ALA A 181 9.69 1.17 4.13
N ALA A 182 10.83 1.79 4.43
CA ALA A 182 11.20 2.15 5.80
C ALA A 182 10.18 3.08 6.45
N LEU A 183 9.73 4.14 5.76
CA LEU A 183 8.72 5.06 6.28
C LEU A 183 7.38 4.36 6.54
N VAL A 184 6.94 3.48 5.64
CA VAL A 184 5.70 2.69 5.83
C VAL A 184 5.83 1.79 7.05
N LEU A 185 6.93 1.04 7.18
CA LEU A 185 7.17 0.17 8.34
C LEU A 185 7.26 0.97 9.65
N CYS A 186 7.97 2.10 9.66
CA CYS A 186 8.05 2.96 10.84
C CYS A 186 6.67 3.54 11.21
N THR A 187 5.89 3.99 10.23
CA THR A 187 4.51 4.46 10.47
C THR A 187 3.68 3.35 11.10
N TYR A 188 3.76 2.15 10.53
CA TYR A 188 3.04 1.00 11.02
C TYR A 188 3.43 0.65 12.46
N TYR A 189 4.73 0.54 12.77
CA TYR A 189 5.20 0.15 14.10
C TYR A 189 5.01 1.23 15.17
N LEU A 190 5.08 2.51 14.80
CA LEU A 190 5.02 3.60 15.77
C LEU A 190 3.61 4.16 15.95
N PHE A 191 2.79 4.26 14.92
CA PHE A 191 1.55 5.02 15.01
C PHE A 191 0.30 4.17 14.93
N LEU A 192 0.36 3.00 14.30
CA LEU A 192 -0.84 2.23 14.06
C LEU A 192 -1.08 1.20 15.17
N PRO A 193 -2.34 0.99 15.57
CA PRO A 193 -2.66 0.03 16.61
C PRO A 193 -2.32 -1.39 16.14
N THR A 194 -1.35 -2.01 16.80
CA THR A 194 -0.93 -3.39 16.50
C THR A 194 -1.74 -4.44 17.26
N GLY A 195 -2.93 -4.07 17.75
CA GLY A 195 -3.77 -4.90 18.59
C GLY A 195 -3.20 -5.00 20.02
N LEU A 196 -3.55 -6.08 20.73
CA LEU A 196 -3.01 -6.40 22.06
C LEU A 196 -1.57 -6.96 22.00
N GLY A 197 -0.87 -6.75 20.87
CA GLY A 197 0.50 -7.20 20.69
C GLY A 197 1.48 -6.49 21.64
N ASN A 198 2.63 -7.11 21.82
CA ASN A 198 3.68 -6.56 22.68
C ASN A 198 4.26 -5.27 22.06
N VAL A 199 3.92 -4.12 22.65
CA VAL A 199 4.39 -2.78 22.21
C VAL A 199 5.93 -2.75 22.15
N ASN A 200 6.63 -3.44 23.06
CA ASN A 200 8.08 -3.50 23.04
C ASN A 200 8.62 -4.19 21.77
N THR A 201 7.92 -5.19 21.26
CA THR A 201 8.34 -5.88 20.02
C THR A 201 8.22 -4.94 18.81
N THR A 202 7.13 -4.18 18.70
CA THR A 202 6.96 -3.24 17.59
C THR A 202 7.93 -2.06 17.68
N LEU A 203 8.20 -1.55 18.86
CA LEU A 203 9.23 -0.54 19.09
C LEU A 203 10.63 -1.05 18.73
N SER A 204 10.96 -2.30 19.09
CA SER A 204 12.24 -2.89 18.71
C SER A 204 12.40 -3.01 17.19
N LYS A 205 11.34 -3.43 16.49
CA LYS A 205 11.33 -3.47 15.01
C LYS A 205 11.50 -2.07 14.42
N ALA A 206 10.79 -1.05 14.94
CA ALA A 206 10.94 0.34 14.51
C ALA A 206 12.38 0.82 14.68
N LYS A 207 13.02 0.53 15.83
CA LYS A 207 14.40 0.93 16.11
C LYS A 207 15.38 0.36 15.09
N ILE A 208 15.26 -0.93 14.77
CA ILE A 208 16.12 -1.59 13.76
C ILE A 208 16.03 -0.88 12.42
N VAL A 209 14.80 -0.55 11.97
CA VAL A 209 14.59 0.16 10.71
C VAL A 209 15.18 1.56 10.75
N LEU A 210 14.94 2.30 11.85
CA LEU A 210 15.42 3.67 12.01
C LEU A 210 16.95 3.74 12.08
N ASP A 211 17.59 2.83 12.80
CA ASP A 211 19.06 2.79 12.89
C ASP A 211 19.67 2.57 11.50
N LYS A 212 19.17 1.57 10.77
CA LYS A 212 19.61 1.28 9.40
C LYS A 212 19.44 2.50 8.48
N MET A 213 18.31 3.21 8.59
CA MET A 213 18.04 4.35 7.72
C MET A 213 18.83 5.59 8.11
N ASN A 214 19.01 5.87 9.39
CA ASN A 214 19.81 6.99 9.87
C ASN A 214 21.31 6.80 9.59
N GLU A 215 21.80 5.55 9.61
CA GLU A 215 23.16 5.23 9.19
C GLU A 215 23.34 5.48 7.68
N LYS A 216 22.40 4.99 6.86
CA LYS A 216 22.47 5.13 5.40
C LYS A 216 22.16 6.54 4.91
N TYR A 217 21.26 7.25 5.56
CA TYR A 217 20.79 8.60 5.19
C TYR A 217 20.88 9.58 6.37
N PRO A 218 22.08 9.89 6.87
CA PRO A 218 22.28 10.66 8.11
C PRO A 218 21.71 12.09 8.04
N ASN A 219 21.54 12.63 6.85
CA ASN A 219 21.00 13.97 6.62
C ASN A 219 19.50 13.97 6.29
N ASN A 220 18.80 12.84 6.38
CA ASN A 220 17.38 12.78 6.11
C ASN A 220 16.58 13.19 7.35
N SER A 221 15.84 14.29 7.26
CA SER A 221 15.05 14.83 8.38
C SER A 221 13.89 13.92 8.81
N TYR A 222 13.32 13.15 7.88
CA TYR A 222 12.17 12.30 8.19
C TYR A 222 12.54 11.17 9.16
N PHE A 223 13.64 10.46 8.94
CA PHE A 223 14.04 9.36 9.83
C PHE A 223 14.43 9.84 11.22
N TRP A 224 15.05 11.02 11.33
CA TRP A 224 15.29 11.65 12.63
C TRP A 224 13.99 12.08 13.31
N GLY A 225 13.00 12.58 12.56
CA GLY A 225 11.66 12.87 13.07
C GLY A 225 10.94 11.62 13.58
N TYR A 226 11.03 10.49 12.87
CA TYR A 226 10.49 9.20 13.34
C TYR A 226 11.24 8.68 14.57
N LEU A 227 12.54 8.91 14.67
CA LEU A 227 13.34 8.56 15.85
C LEU A 227 12.90 9.38 17.10
N ASN A 228 12.55 10.65 16.92
CA ASN A 228 11.91 11.45 17.98
C ASN A 228 10.63 10.76 18.50
N PHE A 229 9.72 10.34 17.62
CA PHE A 229 8.51 9.64 18.04
C PHE A 229 8.81 8.32 18.75
N TYR A 230 9.82 7.59 18.32
CA TYR A 230 10.27 6.38 19.00
C TYR A 230 10.69 6.68 20.44
N HIS A 231 11.58 7.65 20.66
CA HIS A 231 12.07 8.04 21.98
C HIS A 231 10.93 8.58 22.88
N ARG A 232 10.01 9.37 22.33
CA ARG A 232 8.82 9.84 23.05
C ARG A 232 7.97 8.68 23.57
N LYS A 233 7.77 7.64 22.76
CA LYS A 233 7.00 6.45 23.18
C LYS A 233 7.72 5.65 24.29
N ARG A 234 9.02 5.77 24.39
CA ARG A 234 9.82 5.16 25.45
C ARG A 234 9.97 6.03 26.69
N GLY A 235 9.53 7.28 26.66
CA GLY A 235 9.73 8.26 27.73
C GLY A 235 11.16 8.81 27.82
N GLU A 236 11.96 8.63 26.77
CA GLU A 236 13.35 9.08 26.66
C GLU A 236 13.37 10.52 26.13
N THR A 237 13.09 11.47 27.03
CA THR A 237 12.83 12.88 26.64
C THR A 237 14.07 13.57 26.05
N GLN A 238 15.25 13.33 26.60
CA GLN A 238 16.50 13.99 26.13
C GLN A 238 16.87 13.50 24.72
N GLU A 239 16.77 12.21 24.48
CA GLU A 239 17.01 11.59 23.18
C GLU A 239 15.98 12.04 22.15
N ALA A 240 14.74 12.22 22.56
CA ALA A 240 13.68 12.74 21.72
C ALA A 240 13.96 14.17 21.26
N VAL A 241 14.40 15.05 22.18
CA VAL A 241 14.79 16.42 21.86
C VAL A 241 15.98 16.43 20.90
N ALA A 242 17.03 15.67 21.18
CA ALA A 242 18.21 15.60 20.32
C ALA A 242 17.85 15.12 18.90
N ALA A 243 16.94 14.14 18.78
CA ALA A 243 16.49 13.64 17.48
C ALA A 243 15.70 14.69 16.69
N ILE A 244 14.81 15.47 17.32
CA ILE A 244 14.02 16.48 16.61
C ILE A 244 14.88 17.71 16.23
N GLU A 245 15.84 18.10 17.05
CA GLU A 245 16.81 19.14 16.71
C GLU A 245 17.65 18.75 15.49
N LYS A 246 18.10 17.49 15.42
CA LYS A 246 18.80 16.97 14.24
C LYS A 246 17.93 16.95 13.00
N ALA A 247 16.65 16.50 13.14
CA ALA A 247 15.68 16.54 12.05
C ALA A 247 15.49 17.95 11.50
N SER A 248 15.38 18.95 12.38
CA SER A 248 15.18 20.35 12.03
C SER A 248 16.42 20.94 11.35
N ALA A 249 17.61 20.67 11.87
CA ALA A 249 18.85 21.11 11.27
C ALA A 249 19.01 20.57 9.83
N ASN A 250 18.72 19.28 9.63
CA ASN A 250 18.77 18.65 8.31
C ASN A 250 17.73 19.24 7.33
N ALA A 251 16.51 19.51 7.82
CA ALA A 251 15.46 20.11 7.02
C ALA A 251 15.78 21.54 6.59
N LEU A 252 16.35 22.34 7.50
CA LEU A 252 16.83 23.70 7.21
C LEU A 252 17.97 23.69 6.19
N ALA A 253 18.94 22.80 6.35
CA ALA A 253 20.04 22.65 5.42
C ALA A 253 19.60 22.29 3.99
N ALA A 254 18.49 21.53 3.88
CA ALA A 254 17.89 21.14 2.61
C ALA A 254 16.90 22.20 2.04
N ASN A 255 16.70 23.34 2.69
CA ASN A 255 15.62 24.31 2.38
C ASN A 255 14.22 23.66 2.30
N ALA A 256 14.01 22.59 3.01
CA ALA A 256 12.81 21.77 2.99
C ALA A 256 12.29 21.54 4.40
N VAL A 257 11.74 22.59 5.03
CA VAL A 257 11.16 22.45 6.38
C VAL A 257 9.73 21.90 6.27
N PRO A 258 9.50 20.61 6.55
CA PRO A 258 8.16 20.05 6.58
C PRO A 258 7.33 20.78 7.62
N THR A 259 6.09 21.15 7.27
CA THR A 259 5.17 21.83 8.19
C THR A 259 5.02 21.06 9.50
N LEU A 260 5.02 19.73 9.43
CA LEU A 260 4.96 18.86 10.60
C LEU A 260 6.10 19.10 11.61
N LEU A 261 7.32 19.34 11.15
CA LEU A 261 8.46 19.63 12.03
C LEU A 261 8.29 20.92 12.80
N ARG A 262 7.58 21.92 12.24
CA ARG A 262 7.29 23.19 12.93
C ARG A 262 6.35 23.04 14.12
N TYR A 263 5.53 21.99 14.13
CA TYR A 263 4.62 21.71 15.25
C TYR A 263 5.24 20.78 16.30
N LEU A 264 6.37 20.15 16.01
CA LEU A 264 7.04 19.21 16.91
C LEU A 264 8.17 19.85 17.71
N LEU A 265 8.67 21.01 17.28
CA LEU A 265 9.61 21.88 17.97
C LEU A 265 8.91 22.77 18.98
#